data_500f9082c7fbb9c5f8b07937acdddb36
#
_entry.id   500f9082c7fbb9c5f8b07937acdddb36
#
_cell.length_a   1.000
_cell.length_b   1.000
_cell.length_c   1.000
_cell.angle_alpha   90.00
_cell.angle_beta   90.00
_cell.angle_gamma   90.00
#
_symmetry.space_group_name_H-M   'P 1'
#
loop_
_entity.id
_entity.type
_entity.pdbx_description
1 polymer ?
#
loop_
_entity_poly.entity_id
_entity_poly.type
_entity_poly.pdbx_seq_one_letter_code
_entity_poly.pdbx_strand_id
1 'polypeptide(L)'
;MKEIDALILANGDYPSASLPLRVLEEAPYVVCCDGGANEYIARGYLPDVIIGDGDSLREANRLQYASLIHHNPDQETNDQTKAVQFLLAQGKRKIAIVGATGKREDHTIGNISLLMDYLRMGAEVRSYTDYGVFIPCKDTCTFECREGQQVSIFNFTAKGLKEKGLAYPIYDFTSWWQGTLNKCTDTSFTIEAEGEYLVFLNY
;
A
#
# COMPACT_ATOMS: atom_id res chain seq x y z
N MET A 1 -14.68 -3.83 6.50
CA MET A 1 -13.30 -3.85 5.95
C MET A 1 -13.08 -5.20 5.29
N LYS A 2 -12.35 -5.30 4.15
CA LYS A 2 -11.97 -6.62 3.64
C LYS A 2 -10.99 -7.25 4.64
N GLU A 3 -11.15 -8.54 4.88
CA GLU A 3 -10.25 -9.31 5.74
C GLU A 3 -8.81 -9.24 5.20
N ILE A 4 -7.85 -8.95 6.06
CA ILE A 4 -6.42 -8.91 5.74
C ILE A 4 -5.70 -10.02 6.51
N ASP A 5 -4.63 -10.57 5.94
CA ASP A 5 -3.79 -11.59 6.60
C ASP A 5 -2.69 -10.94 7.44
N ALA A 6 -2.22 -9.76 7.01
CA ALA A 6 -1.16 -9.03 7.67
C ALA A 6 -1.14 -7.54 7.25
N LEU A 7 -0.42 -6.74 8.04
CA LEU A 7 -0.16 -5.34 7.76
C LEU A 7 1.35 -5.07 7.79
N ILE A 8 1.80 -4.23 6.86
CA ILE A 8 3.14 -3.66 6.83
C ILE A 8 3.06 -2.19 7.26
N LEU A 9 3.79 -1.82 8.31
CA LEU A 9 4.04 -0.43 8.68
C LEU A 9 5.41 -0.02 8.12
N ALA A 10 5.40 0.76 7.06
CA ALA A 10 6.61 1.32 6.46
C ALA A 10 7.16 2.52 7.26
N ASN A 11 8.34 3.02 6.90
CA ASN A 11 9.02 4.10 7.62
C ASN A 11 8.71 5.50 7.03
N GLY A 12 7.53 5.72 6.44
CA GLY A 12 7.01 7.05 6.08
C GLY A 12 6.31 7.72 7.25
N ASP A 13 5.35 8.61 6.96
CA ASP A 13 4.55 9.22 8.01
C ASP A 13 3.63 8.20 8.68
N TYR A 14 3.63 8.22 10.01
CA TYR A 14 2.72 7.37 10.76
C TYR A 14 1.27 7.79 10.49
N PRO A 15 0.33 6.85 10.25
CA PRO A 15 -1.04 7.21 9.91
C PRO A 15 -1.69 8.05 11.01
N SER A 16 -2.50 9.03 10.60
CA SER A 16 -3.24 9.94 11.50
C SER A 16 -4.75 9.93 11.22
N ALA A 17 -5.18 9.62 10.00
CA ALA A 17 -6.59 9.50 9.67
C ALA A 17 -7.24 8.23 10.27
N SER A 18 -8.54 8.29 10.54
CA SER A 18 -9.27 7.24 11.26
C SER A 18 -9.22 5.87 10.58
N LEU A 19 -9.28 5.82 9.24
CA LEU A 19 -9.32 4.53 8.54
C LEU A 19 -7.96 3.83 8.54
N PRO A 20 -6.82 4.43 8.12
CA PRO A 20 -5.54 3.74 8.18
C PRO A 20 -5.10 3.41 9.62
N LEU A 21 -5.45 4.25 10.63
CA LEU A 21 -5.22 3.92 12.03
C LEU A 21 -5.98 2.66 12.44
N ARG A 22 -7.28 2.58 12.13
CA ARG A 22 -8.09 1.40 12.44
C ARG A 22 -7.58 0.16 11.72
N VAL A 23 -7.14 0.27 10.45
CA VAL A 23 -6.54 -0.85 9.71
C VAL A 23 -5.29 -1.36 10.42
N LEU A 24 -4.46 -0.45 10.97
CA LEU A 24 -3.27 -0.79 11.74
C LEU A 24 -3.61 -1.45 13.09
N GLU A 25 -4.57 -0.89 13.83
CA GLU A 25 -4.96 -1.36 15.16
C GLU A 25 -5.68 -2.71 15.14
N GLU A 26 -6.45 -3.00 14.08
CA GLU A 26 -7.21 -4.24 13.93
C GLU A 26 -6.44 -5.33 13.16
N ALA A 27 -5.19 -5.05 12.74
CA ALA A 27 -4.39 -5.99 11.95
C ALA A 27 -4.04 -7.24 12.76
N PRO A 28 -4.26 -8.46 12.20
CA PRO A 28 -3.99 -9.70 12.93
C PRO A 28 -2.50 -10.04 13.04
N TYR A 29 -1.65 -9.42 12.22
CA TYR A 29 -0.21 -9.60 12.18
C TYR A 29 0.46 -8.35 11.63
N VAL A 30 1.38 -7.76 12.39
CA VAL A 30 2.03 -6.48 12.04
C VAL A 30 3.52 -6.67 11.81
N VAL A 31 3.96 -6.32 10.60
CA VAL A 31 5.37 -6.25 10.22
C VAL A 31 5.77 -4.79 10.13
N CYS A 32 6.77 -4.37 10.88
CA CYS A 32 7.34 -3.04 10.77
C CYS A 32 8.61 -3.06 9.90
N CYS A 33 8.72 -2.12 8.96
CA CYS A 33 9.95 -1.88 8.23
C CYS A 33 10.87 -1.00 9.09
N ASP A 34 11.98 -1.57 9.52
CA ASP A 34 13.08 -0.94 10.24
C ASP A 34 12.66 0.27 11.12
N GLY A 35 12.96 1.50 10.70
CA GLY A 35 12.64 2.72 11.46
C GLY A 35 11.15 2.93 11.76
N GLY A 36 10.23 2.32 11.00
CA GLY A 36 8.79 2.33 11.29
C GLY A 36 8.45 1.71 12.65
N ALA A 37 9.24 0.72 13.09
CA ALA A 37 9.09 0.10 14.39
C ALA A 37 9.30 1.09 15.56
N ASN A 38 10.15 2.10 15.39
CA ASN A 38 10.41 3.09 16.44
C ASN A 38 9.14 3.87 16.83
N GLU A 39 8.35 4.25 15.83
CA GLU A 39 7.12 5.00 16.05
C GLU A 39 6.00 4.11 16.61
N TYR A 40 5.92 2.85 16.15
CA TYR A 40 4.95 1.88 16.64
C TYR A 40 5.17 1.54 18.12
N ILE A 41 6.43 1.23 18.48
CA ILE A 41 6.83 0.93 19.84
C ILE A 41 6.66 2.15 20.78
N ALA A 42 7.00 3.36 20.31
CA ALA A 42 6.83 4.57 21.10
C ALA A 42 5.36 4.86 21.46
N ARG A 43 4.40 4.32 20.71
CA ARG A 43 2.96 4.39 20.99
C ARG A 43 2.43 3.27 21.88
N GLY A 44 3.33 2.40 22.36
CA GLY A 44 2.99 1.29 23.26
C GLY A 44 2.56 0.00 22.55
N TYR A 45 2.72 -0.09 21.25
CA TYR A 45 2.42 -1.29 20.47
C TYR A 45 3.69 -2.16 20.28
N LEU A 46 3.51 -3.44 20.03
CA LEU A 46 4.59 -4.37 19.73
C LEU A 46 4.35 -5.03 18.37
N PRO A 47 5.28 -4.90 17.40
CA PRO A 47 5.15 -5.62 16.14
C PRO A 47 5.41 -7.12 16.31
N ASP A 48 4.85 -7.94 15.42
CA ASP A 48 5.17 -9.36 15.35
C ASP A 48 6.57 -9.59 14.78
N VAL A 49 6.99 -8.76 13.80
CA VAL A 49 8.31 -8.82 13.17
C VAL A 49 8.78 -7.42 12.78
N ILE A 50 10.08 -7.19 12.86
CA ILE A 50 10.77 -6.02 12.31
C ILE A 50 11.66 -6.50 11.17
N ILE A 51 11.50 -5.92 9.97
CA ILE A 51 12.27 -6.29 8.77
C ILE A 51 13.12 -5.12 8.31
N GLY A 52 14.38 -5.39 8.04
CA GLY A 52 15.35 -4.42 7.54
C GLY A 52 16.77 -4.83 7.90
N ASP A 53 17.73 -3.94 7.67
CA ASP A 53 19.12 -4.10 8.08
C ASP A 53 19.38 -3.57 9.50
N GLY A 54 18.42 -2.87 10.08
CA GLY A 54 18.45 -2.36 11.46
C GLY A 54 19.20 -1.05 11.64
N ASP A 55 19.56 -0.37 10.56
CA ASP A 55 20.32 0.87 10.61
C ASP A 55 19.47 2.07 11.07
N SER A 56 18.18 2.07 10.78
CA SER A 56 17.22 3.10 11.19
C SER A 56 16.54 2.81 12.54
N LEU A 57 16.78 1.64 13.14
CA LEU A 57 16.28 1.32 14.49
C LEU A 57 17.06 2.09 15.54
N ARG A 58 16.34 2.69 16.50
CA ARG A 58 16.97 3.24 17.72
C ARG A 58 17.68 2.11 18.46
N GLU A 59 18.89 2.39 18.95
CA GLU A 59 19.73 1.38 19.62
C GLU A 59 18.99 0.67 20.78
N ALA A 60 18.24 1.42 21.59
CA ALA A 60 17.44 0.85 22.66
C ALA A 60 16.43 -0.19 22.15
N ASN A 61 15.72 0.11 21.05
CA ASN A 61 14.75 -0.82 20.46
C ASN A 61 15.45 -2.00 19.82
N ARG A 62 16.58 -1.80 19.17
CA ARG A 62 17.38 -2.87 18.57
C ARG A 62 17.87 -3.87 19.60
N LEU A 63 18.28 -3.41 20.77
CA LEU A 63 18.72 -4.28 21.87
C LEU A 63 17.53 -4.98 22.55
N GLN A 64 16.47 -4.22 22.85
CA GLN A 64 15.33 -4.73 23.61
C GLN A 64 14.49 -5.73 22.78
N TYR A 65 14.35 -5.53 21.50
CA TYR A 65 13.50 -6.31 20.60
C TYR A 65 14.30 -7.13 19.57
N ALA A 66 15.54 -7.47 19.88
CA ALA A 66 16.43 -8.22 18.99
C ALA A 66 15.82 -9.53 18.47
N SER A 67 14.98 -10.19 19.27
CA SER A 67 14.30 -11.43 18.88
C SER A 67 13.20 -11.26 17.82
N LEU A 68 12.72 -10.03 17.61
CA LEU A 68 11.71 -9.70 16.59
C LEU A 68 12.34 -9.26 15.26
N ILE A 69 13.65 -9.02 15.25
CA ILE A 69 14.35 -8.52 14.07
C ILE A 69 14.66 -9.68 13.12
N HIS A 70 14.03 -9.62 11.96
CA HIS A 70 14.39 -10.46 10.83
C HIS A 70 15.36 -9.71 9.94
N HIS A 71 16.65 -9.90 10.22
CA HIS A 71 17.72 -9.21 9.50
C HIS A 71 17.78 -9.68 8.04
N ASN A 72 17.64 -8.75 7.11
CA ASN A 72 17.78 -8.99 5.68
C ASN A 72 18.77 -7.96 5.09
N PRO A 73 20.04 -8.34 4.86
CA PRO A 73 21.08 -7.44 4.40
C PRO A 73 21.03 -7.13 2.90
N ASP A 74 20.04 -7.68 2.17
CA ASP A 74 19.88 -7.38 0.75
C ASP A 74 19.75 -5.87 0.51
N GLN A 75 20.58 -5.32 -0.39
CA GLN A 75 20.60 -3.91 -0.76
C GLN A 75 19.93 -3.63 -2.10
N GLU A 76 19.49 -4.68 -2.82
CA GLU A 76 18.81 -4.54 -4.12
C GLU A 76 17.32 -4.22 -3.96
N THR A 77 16.74 -4.54 -2.80
CA THR A 77 15.33 -4.29 -2.50
C THR A 77 15.15 -3.43 -1.26
N ASN A 78 14.11 -2.61 -1.25
CA ASN A 78 13.76 -1.83 -0.06
C ASN A 78 13.05 -2.70 1.00
N ASP A 79 12.95 -2.22 2.24
CA ASP A 79 12.38 -2.97 3.35
C ASP A 79 10.89 -3.29 3.16
N GLN A 80 10.13 -2.44 2.46
CA GLN A 80 8.75 -2.72 2.12
C GLN A 80 8.64 -3.96 1.22
N THR A 81 9.53 -4.11 0.23
CA THR A 81 9.59 -5.30 -0.64
C THR A 81 10.01 -6.54 0.14
N LYS A 82 11.03 -6.42 1.01
CA LYS A 82 11.46 -7.51 1.89
C LYS A 82 10.30 -7.99 2.78
N ALA A 83 9.50 -7.06 3.33
CA ALA A 83 8.34 -7.38 4.15
C ALA A 83 7.25 -8.10 3.36
N VAL A 84 6.95 -7.68 2.12
CA VAL A 84 6.00 -8.38 1.25
C VAL A 84 6.48 -9.79 0.93
N GLN A 85 7.74 -9.97 0.56
CA GLN A 85 8.33 -11.28 0.28
C GLN A 85 8.26 -12.21 1.50
N PHE A 86 8.59 -11.69 2.68
CA PHE A 86 8.50 -12.42 3.94
C PHE A 86 7.07 -12.91 4.22
N LEU A 87 6.07 -12.05 4.04
CA LEU A 87 4.67 -12.40 4.25
C LEU A 87 4.17 -13.43 3.22
N LEU A 88 4.53 -13.26 1.95
CA LEU A 88 4.17 -14.22 0.90
C LEU A 88 4.79 -15.60 1.14
N ALA A 89 6.03 -15.67 1.65
CA ALA A 89 6.67 -16.93 2.04
C ALA A 89 5.93 -17.65 3.17
N GLN A 90 5.17 -16.91 4.00
CA GLN A 90 4.30 -17.47 5.05
C GLN A 90 2.86 -17.75 4.57
N GLY A 91 2.57 -17.59 3.27
CA GLY A 91 1.24 -17.78 2.69
C GLY A 91 0.26 -16.63 2.96
N LYS A 92 0.71 -15.52 3.54
CA LYS A 92 -0.09 -14.30 3.79
C LYS A 92 -0.14 -13.46 2.51
N ARG A 93 -1.29 -13.38 1.88
CA ARG A 93 -1.44 -12.73 0.57
C ARG A 93 -2.22 -11.43 0.62
N LYS A 94 -3.19 -11.31 1.52
CA LYS A 94 -4.03 -10.10 1.69
C LYS A 94 -3.30 -9.13 2.62
N ILE A 95 -2.53 -8.22 2.04
CA ILE A 95 -1.60 -7.37 2.76
C ILE A 95 -2.08 -5.91 2.73
N ALA A 96 -2.26 -5.31 3.90
CA ALA A 96 -2.39 -3.88 4.04
C ALA A 96 -1.01 -3.24 4.23
N ILE A 97 -0.80 -2.05 3.66
CA ILE A 97 0.41 -1.26 3.88
C ILE A 97 -0.03 0.11 4.40
N VAL A 98 0.61 0.60 5.46
CA VAL A 98 0.46 1.96 5.98
C VAL A 98 1.83 2.60 6.17
N GLY A 99 1.89 3.93 6.23
CA GLY A 99 3.16 4.63 6.40
C GLY A 99 4.12 4.51 5.21
N ALA A 100 3.62 4.19 4.00
CA ALA A 100 4.45 4.08 2.79
C ALA A 100 4.72 5.43 2.11
N THR A 101 4.04 6.49 2.54
CA THR A 101 4.10 7.85 1.98
C THR A 101 4.47 8.88 3.04
N GLY A 102 4.65 10.11 2.63
CA GLY A 102 5.18 11.18 3.49
C GLY A 102 6.71 11.13 3.61
N LYS A 103 7.29 12.01 4.40
CA LYS A 103 8.74 12.23 4.51
C LYS A 103 9.38 12.54 3.13
N ARG A 104 10.13 11.61 2.54
CA ARG A 104 10.82 11.83 1.26
C ARG A 104 9.94 11.42 0.07
N GLU A 105 9.85 12.31 -0.93
CA GLU A 105 9.02 12.12 -2.13
C GLU A 105 9.53 11.00 -3.04
N ASP A 106 10.85 10.83 -3.15
CA ASP A 106 11.46 9.76 -3.94
C ASP A 106 11.13 8.37 -3.38
N HIS A 107 11.15 8.20 -2.06
CA HIS A 107 10.69 6.98 -1.39
C HIS A 107 9.19 6.77 -1.58
N THR A 108 8.40 7.84 -1.51
CA THR A 108 6.94 7.78 -1.75
C THR A 108 6.63 7.27 -3.15
N ILE A 109 7.31 7.84 -4.19
CA ILE A 109 7.13 7.41 -5.58
C ILE A 109 7.57 5.96 -5.76
N GLY A 110 8.73 5.59 -5.20
CA GLY A 110 9.24 4.22 -5.22
C GLY A 110 8.26 3.22 -4.60
N ASN A 111 7.78 3.50 -3.40
CA ASN A 111 6.85 2.64 -2.68
C ASN A 111 5.50 2.47 -3.41
N ILE A 112 4.99 3.53 -4.05
CA ILE A 112 3.77 3.47 -4.86
C ILE A 112 3.99 2.62 -6.12
N SER A 113 5.12 2.80 -6.82
CA SER A 113 5.41 2.05 -8.03
C SER A 113 5.55 0.54 -7.77
N LEU A 114 6.14 0.16 -6.64
CA LEU A 114 6.32 -1.24 -6.21
C LEU A 114 5.01 -1.99 -5.96
N LEU A 115 3.88 -1.31 -5.78
CA LEU A 115 2.59 -1.98 -5.61
C LEU A 115 2.23 -2.87 -6.81
N MET A 116 2.66 -2.48 -8.01
CA MET A 116 2.44 -3.31 -9.21
C MET A 116 3.31 -4.57 -9.20
N ASP A 117 4.54 -4.47 -8.68
CA ASP A 117 5.42 -5.64 -8.54
C ASP A 117 4.86 -6.62 -7.51
N TYR A 118 4.29 -6.11 -6.41
CA TYR A 118 3.63 -6.96 -5.41
C TYR A 118 2.41 -7.70 -5.97
N LEU A 119 1.62 -7.04 -6.82
CA LEU A 119 0.53 -7.69 -7.56
C LEU A 119 1.07 -8.83 -8.43
N ARG A 120 2.16 -8.62 -9.17
CA ARG A 120 2.82 -9.64 -10.01
C ARG A 120 3.38 -10.81 -9.19
N MET A 121 3.84 -10.55 -7.95
CA MET A 121 4.26 -11.57 -6.99
C MET A 121 3.07 -12.37 -6.43
N GLY A 122 1.83 -11.98 -6.71
CA GLY A 122 0.61 -12.64 -6.23
C GLY A 122 0.10 -12.15 -4.87
N ALA A 123 0.50 -10.95 -4.44
CA ALA A 123 -0.08 -10.29 -3.28
C ALA A 123 -1.37 -9.55 -3.65
N GLU A 124 -2.38 -9.64 -2.80
CA GLU A 124 -3.56 -8.79 -2.80
C GLU A 124 -3.28 -7.57 -1.90
N VAL A 125 -2.51 -6.62 -2.41
CA VAL A 125 -2.01 -5.50 -1.62
C VAL A 125 -2.92 -4.29 -1.72
N ARG A 126 -3.04 -3.53 -0.60
CA ARG A 126 -3.65 -2.20 -0.55
C ARG A 126 -2.77 -1.29 0.30
N SER A 127 -2.39 -0.14 -0.23
CA SER A 127 -1.63 0.86 0.53
C SER A 127 -2.54 2.00 0.96
N TYR A 128 -2.75 2.12 2.27
CA TYR A 128 -3.60 3.12 2.90
C TYR A 128 -2.76 4.34 3.29
N THR A 129 -3.24 5.51 2.93
CA THR A 129 -2.70 6.81 3.33
C THR A 129 -3.73 7.57 4.15
N ASP A 130 -3.40 8.75 4.64
CA ASP A 130 -4.38 9.61 5.33
C ASP A 130 -5.43 10.22 4.39
N TYR A 131 -5.27 10.08 3.07
CA TYR A 131 -6.16 10.68 2.05
C TYR A 131 -6.97 9.67 1.26
N GLY A 132 -6.53 8.42 1.21
CA GLY A 132 -7.17 7.40 0.39
C GLY A 132 -6.37 6.10 0.34
N VAL A 133 -6.77 5.19 -0.54
CA VAL A 133 -6.15 3.88 -0.69
C VAL A 133 -5.68 3.66 -2.13
N PHE A 134 -4.44 3.21 -2.29
CA PHE A 134 -3.90 2.70 -3.55
C PHE A 134 -4.23 1.22 -3.69
N ILE A 135 -4.77 0.85 -4.85
CA ILE A 135 -5.18 -0.52 -5.18
C ILE A 135 -4.58 -0.88 -6.54
N PRO A 136 -3.55 -1.73 -6.59
CA PRO A 136 -3.02 -2.23 -7.86
C PRO A 136 -4.01 -3.21 -8.48
N CYS A 137 -4.18 -3.10 -9.79
CA CYS A 137 -5.19 -3.82 -10.55
C CYS A 137 -4.62 -4.38 -11.84
N LYS A 138 -5.20 -5.48 -12.28
CA LYS A 138 -4.93 -6.08 -13.58
C LYS A 138 -6.25 -6.42 -14.25
N ASP A 139 -6.34 -6.12 -15.55
CA ASP A 139 -7.51 -6.38 -16.38
C ASP A 139 -8.78 -5.69 -15.84
N THR A 140 -9.96 -6.14 -16.21
CA THR A 140 -11.22 -5.53 -15.79
C THR A 140 -11.47 -5.68 -14.30
N CYS A 141 -11.70 -4.56 -13.59
CA CYS A 141 -11.99 -4.53 -12.16
C CYS A 141 -13.20 -3.64 -11.85
N THR A 142 -13.99 -4.06 -10.85
CA THR A 142 -15.11 -3.29 -10.29
C THR A 142 -14.83 -2.90 -8.85
N PHE A 143 -15.18 -1.67 -8.49
CA PHE A 143 -14.93 -1.06 -7.18
C PHE A 143 -16.22 -0.56 -6.58
N GLU A 144 -16.44 -0.82 -5.30
CA GLU A 144 -17.44 -0.14 -4.51
C GLU A 144 -16.97 1.28 -4.20
N CYS A 145 -17.86 2.25 -4.29
CA CYS A 145 -17.56 3.65 -4.00
C CYS A 145 -18.81 4.37 -3.46
N ARG A 146 -18.68 5.66 -3.22
CA ARG A 146 -19.80 6.56 -2.93
C ARG A 146 -19.94 7.54 -4.09
N GLU A 147 -21.16 7.94 -4.42
CA GLU A 147 -21.39 9.02 -5.39
C GLU A 147 -20.57 10.26 -5.00
N GLY A 148 -19.90 10.87 -5.97
CA GLY A 148 -19.00 12.00 -5.77
C GLY A 148 -17.61 11.66 -5.22
N GLN A 149 -17.33 10.41 -4.83
CA GLN A 149 -16.01 10.02 -4.35
C GLN A 149 -14.96 10.17 -5.45
N GLN A 150 -13.84 10.82 -5.12
CA GLN A 150 -12.76 11.06 -6.08
C GLN A 150 -11.96 9.78 -6.35
N VAL A 151 -11.60 9.61 -7.61
CA VAL A 151 -10.82 8.46 -8.11
C VAL A 151 -9.71 8.98 -9.00
N SER A 152 -8.50 8.45 -8.83
CA SER A 152 -7.40 8.63 -9.77
C SER A 152 -6.94 7.28 -10.31
N ILE A 153 -6.58 7.25 -11.60
CA ILE A 153 -6.16 6.04 -12.31
C ILE A 153 -4.78 6.30 -12.91
N PHE A 154 -3.83 5.47 -12.56
CA PHE A 154 -2.45 5.54 -13.06
C PHE A 154 -2.19 4.35 -13.96
N ASN A 155 -2.06 4.59 -15.27
CA ASN A 155 -1.82 3.53 -16.24
C ASN A 155 -0.35 3.10 -16.20
N PHE A 156 -0.11 1.79 -16.14
CA PHE A 156 1.20 1.17 -16.28
C PHE A 156 1.34 0.49 -17.64
N THR A 157 0.49 -0.48 -17.93
CA THR A 157 0.51 -1.24 -19.18
C THR A 157 -0.86 -1.45 -19.79
N ALA A 158 -1.92 -0.96 -19.12
CA ALA A 158 -3.29 -1.21 -19.54
C ALA A 158 -3.63 -0.61 -20.90
N LYS A 159 -4.42 -1.34 -21.68
CA LYS A 159 -4.95 -0.98 -22.98
C LYS A 159 -6.45 -1.14 -23.02
N GLY A 160 -7.10 -0.39 -23.91
CA GLY A 160 -8.54 -0.42 -24.09
C GLY A 160 -9.31 0.10 -22.89
N LEU A 161 -8.72 1.03 -22.12
CA LEU A 161 -9.31 1.62 -20.93
C LEU A 161 -10.66 2.26 -21.25
N LYS A 162 -11.71 1.74 -20.60
CA LYS A 162 -13.07 2.27 -20.60
C LYS A 162 -13.61 2.24 -19.18
N GLU A 163 -14.57 3.10 -18.90
CA GLU A 163 -15.19 3.21 -17.60
C GLU A 163 -16.71 3.01 -17.68
N LYS A 164 -17.28 2.60 -16.53
CA LYS A 164 -18.70 2.67 -16.21
C LYS A 164 -18.84 3.19 -14.80
N GLY A 165 -19.62 4.23 -14.59
CA GLY A 165 -19.85 4.79 -13.24
C GLY A 165 -18.85 5.85 -12.83
N LEU A 166 -18.07 6.42 -13.77
CA LEU A 166 -17.23 7.59 -13.55
C LEU A 166 -17.77 8.80 -14.31
N ALA A 167 -17.49 10.01 -13.81
CA ALA A 167 -17.99 11.26 -14.39
C ALA A 167 -17.28 11.66 -15.67
N TYR A 168 -16.02 11.29 -15.84
CA TYR A 168 -15.20 11.68 -16.97
C TYR A 168 -14.71 10.42 -17.70
N PRO A 169 -14.81 10.42 -19.06
CA PRO A 169 -14.30 9.31 -19.87
C PRO A 169 -12.82 9.04 -19.60
N ILE A 170 -12.44 7.78 -19.59
CA ILE A 170 -11.05 7.37 -19.55
C ILE A 170 -10.61 6.81 -20.91
N TYR A 171 -9.31 6.78 -21.12
CA TYR A 171 -8.67 6.28 -22.35
C TYR A 171 -7.28 5.72 -21.99
N ASP A 172 -6.57 5.21 -22.97
CA ASP A 172 -5.21 4.67 -22.74
C ASP A 172 -4.25 5.81 -22.39
N PHE A 173 -4.23 6.18 -21.10
CA PHE A 173 -3.38 7.24 -20.58
C PHE A 173 -1.91 6.94 -20.83
N THR A 174 -1.16 7.92 -21.32
CA THR A 174 0.29 7.84 -21.56
C THR A 174 1.11 8.55 -20.49
N SER A 175 0.45 9.28 -19.60
CA SER A 175 1.06 9.97 -18.46
C SER A 175 0.15 9.89 -17.24
N TRP A 176 0.73 9.73 -16.08
CA TRP A 176 -0.02 9.49 -14.84
C TRP A 176 -1.00 10.61 -14.48
N TRP A 177 -0.65 11.87 -14.74
CA TRP A 177 -1.52 13.00 -14.40
C TRP A 177 -2.85 13.00 -15.16
N GLN A 178 -2.92 12.36 -16.34
CA GLN A 178 -4.12 12.35 -17.21
C GLN A 178 -5.31 11.62 -16.57
N GLY A 179 -5.06 10.63 -15.72
CA GLY A 179 -6.08 9.85 -15.05
C GLY A 179 -6.44 10.33 -13.64
N THR A 180 -5.95 11.52 -13.24
CA THR A 180 -6.26 12.06 -11.91
C THR A 180 -7.58 12.81 -11.85
N LEU A 181 -8.19 12.90 -10.65
CA LEU A 181 -9.37 13.73 -10.33
C LEU A 181 -10.66 13.35 -11.08
N ASN A 182 -10.85 12.09 -11.41
CA ASN A 182 -12.16 11.55 -11.77
C ASN A 182 -13.03 11.38 -10.50
N LYS A 183 -14.31 11.09 -10.64
CA LYS A 183 -15.22 10.86 -9.52
C LYS A 183 -16.29 9.84 -9.87
N CYS A 184 -16.76 9.11 -8.87
CA CYS A 184 -17.85 8.15 -8.99
C CYS A 184 -19.18 8.89 -9.22
N THR A 185 -20.03 8.31 -10.07
CA THR A 185 -21.39 8.81 -10.32
C THR A 185 -22.47 7.89 -9.71
N ASP A 186 -22.05 6.78 -9.11
CA ASP A 186 -22.93 5.76 -8.53
C ASP A 186 -22.25 5.14 -7.29
N THR A 187 -22.80 4.06 -6.76
CA THR A 187 -22.26 3.27 -5.62
C THR A 187 -21.16 2.31 -6.02
N SER A 188 -20.91 2.16 -7.32
CA SER A 188 -19.79 1.38 -7.87
C SER A 188 -19.32 1.94 -9.21
N PHE A 189 -18.10 1.63 -9.57
CA PHE A 189 -17.58 1.88 -10.92
C PHE A 189 -16.77 0.68 -11.41
N THR A 190 -16.72 0.51 -12.72
CA THR A 190 -15.92 -0.53 -13.38
C THR A 190 -14.91 0.12 -14.33
N ILE A 191 -13.69 -0.37 -14.30
CA ILE A 191 -12.66 -0.10 -15.30
C ILE A 191 -12.50 -1.36 -16.14
N GLU A 192 -12.88 -1.27 -17.41
CA GLU A 192 -12.61 -2.29 -18.42
C GLU A 192 -11.21 -2.03 -18.97
N ALA A 193 -10.35 -3.03 -18.96
CA ALA A 193 -8.96 -2.93 -19.44
C ALA A 193 -8.38 -4.31 -19.70
N GLU A 194 -7.30 -4.35 -20.49
CA GLU A 194 -6.35 -5.45 -20.57
C GLU A 194 -4.97 -4.92 -20.14
N GLY A 195 -4.37 -5.51 -19.08
CA GLY A 195 -3.10 -5.08 -18.52
C GLY A 195 -3.22 -4.42 -17.15
N GLU A 196 -2.21 -3.67 -16.74
CA GLU A 196 -1.99 -3.26 -15.35
C GLU A 196 -2.16 -1.75 -15.17
N TYR A 197 -2.83 -1.38 -14.07
CA TYR A 197 -3.05 0.00 -13.65
C TYR A 197 -3.21 0.08 -12.13
N LEU A 198 -3.03 1.27 -11.58
CA LEU A 198 -3.18 1.55 -10.16
C LEU A 198 -4.36 2.51 -9.96
N VAL A 199 -5.26 2.18 -9.05
CA VAL A 199 -6.38 3.06 -8.65
C VAL A 199 -6.05 3.69 -7.31
N PHE A 200 -6.24 5.00 -7.19
CA PHE A 200 -6.30 5.69 -5.91
C PHE A 200 -7.73 6.13 -5.64
N LEU A 201 -8.31 5.59 -4.59
CA LEU A 201 -9.66 5.90 -4.14
C LEU A 201 -9.58 6.78 -2.90
N ASN A 202 -9.99 8.04 -3.01
CA ASN A 202 -10.01 9.01 -1.90
C ASN A 202 -11.09 8.62 -0.88
N TYR A 203 -10.93 9.01 0.39
CA TYR A 203 -11.92 8.71 1.45
C TYR A 203 -13.15 9.60 1.43
#